data_cc2aadbeb6970741f6ecbf8cc46d7dd9
#
_entry.id   cc2aadbeb6970741f6ecbf8cc46d7dd9
#
_cell.length_a   1.000
_cell.length_b   1.000
_cell.length_c   1.000
_cell.angle_alpha   90.00
_cell.angle_beta   90.00
_cell.angle_gamma   90.00
#
_symmetry.space_group_name_H-M   'P 1'
#
loop_
_entity.id
_entity.type
_entity.pdbx_description
1 polymer ?
#
loop_
_entity_poly.entity_id
_entity_poly.type
_entity_poly.pdbx_seq_one_letter_code
_entity_poly.pdbx_strand_id
1 'polypeptide(L)'
;MNNRDDENMKKPVRWVQTYDAPIGTMVLASDEVALVGAWWTGQKHFGSTIKQCRVEHGSTAAIEAARRWLDEYFGGGEPRELPPIRLEGSPFALAVWAELGKIAYGDTVSYGEIASRIGVQSGRRESARAVGGAVGRNPISVILPCHRVIGSDGRLTGYAGGMEIKTALLSLEKAKKGI
;
A
#
# COMPACT_ATOMS: atom_id res chain seq x y z
N MET A 1 -13.72 -37.98 2.74
CA MET A 1 -13.33 -36.58 3.05
C MET A 1 -11.85 -36.47 2.74
N ASN A 2 -11.47 -35.57 1.87
CA ASN A 2 -10.15 -35.56 1.24
C ASN A 2 -9.18 -34.72 2.12
N ASN A 3 -7.97 -35.20 2.36
CA ASN A 3 -6.92 -34.56 3.19
C ASN A 3 -6.66 -33.07 2.81
N ARG A 4 -6.98 -32.68 1.58
CA ARG A 4 -6.84 -31.29 1.07
C ARG A 4 -7.89 -30.33 1.62
N ASP A 5 -9.09 -30.81 1.90
CA ASP A 5 -10.18 -29.97 2.43
C ASP A 5 -9.94 -29.63 3.89
N ASP A 6 -9.39 -30.59 4.66
CA ASP A 6 -8.98 -30.39 6.06
C ASP A 6 -7.80 -29.41 6.19
N GLU A 7 -6.82 -29.45 5.28
CA GLU A 7 -5.71 -28.49 5.28
C GLU A 7 -6.17 -27.08 4.88
N ASN A 8 -7.13 -26.96 3.97
CA ASN A 8 -7.64 -25.66 3.55
C ASN A 8 -8.49 -25.00 4.65
N MET A 9 -9.22 -25.79 5.45
CA MET A 9 -10.00 -25.28 6.57
C MET A 9 -9.15 -24.73 7.72
N LYS A 10 -7.88 -25.15 7.82
CA LYS A 10 -6.94 -24.67 8.85
C LYS A 10 -6.23 -23.38 8.48
N LYS A 11 -6.34 -22.92 7.22
CA LYS A 11 -5.71 -21.66 6.77
C LYS A 11 -6.46 -20.46 7.32
N PRO A 12 -5.74 -19.37 7.66
CA PRO A 12 -6.39 -18.11 8.04
C PRO A 12 -7.27 -17.59 6.91
N VAL A 13 -8.46 -17.13 7.26
CA VAL A 13 -9.39 -16.55 6.28
C VAL A 13 -8.97 -15.12 5.96
N ARG A 14 -9.10 -14.75 4.69
CA ARG A 14 -8.99 -13.37 4.21
C ARG A 14 -10.18 -13.03 3.34
N TRP A 15 -10.82 -11.94 3.68
CA TRP A 15 -11.94 -11.39 2.94
C TRP A 15 -11.42 -10.48 1.85
N VAL A 16 -11.95 -10.60 0.63
CA VAL A 16 -11.54 -9.76 -0.50
C VAL A 16 -12.74 -9.12 -1.17
N GLN A 17 -12.56 -7.86 -1.60
CA GLN A 17 -13.55 -7.12 -2.35
C GLN A 17 -12.86 -6.23 -3.39
N THR A 18 -13.46 -6.08 -4.56
CA THR A 18 -13.02 -5.11 -5.57
C THR A 18 -13.47 -3.70 -5.21
N TYR A 19 -12.64 -2.73 -5.59
CA TYR A 19 -12.91 -1.31 -5.50
C TYR A 19 -12.58 -0.64 -6.83
N ASP A 20 -13.56 -0.05 -7.48
CA ASP A 20 -13.39 0.62 -8.76
C ASP A 20 -13.08 2.10 -8.53
N ALA A 21 -11.79 2.42 -8.60
CA ALA A 21 -11.30 3.80 -8.53
C ALA A 21 -11.38 4.47 -9.92
N PRO A 22 -11.43 5.80 -9.99
CA PRO A 22 -11.48 6.53 -11.27
C PRO A 22 -10.32 6.24 -12.25
N ILE A 23 -9.22 5.71 -11.73
CA ILE A 23 -7.98 5.44 -12.47
C ILE A 23 -7.64 3.96 -12.59
N GLY A 24 -8.55 3.07 -12.18
CA GLY A 24 -8.36 1.61 -12.29
C GLY A 24 -9.01 0.84 -11.15
N THR A 25 -9.05 -0.47 -11.27
CA THR A 25 -9.64 -1.34 -10.26
C THR A 25 -8.61 -1.79 -9.24
N MET A 26 -8.99 -1.77 -7.98
CA MET A 26 -8.20 -2.29 -6.85
C MET A 26 -8.87 -3.54 -6.26
N VAL A 27 -8.09 -4.36 -5.59
CA VAL A 27 -8.57 -5.42 -4.70
C VAL A 27 -8.16 -5.07 -3.28
N LEU A 28 -9.13 -4.99 -2.40
CA LEU A 28 -8.96 -4.80 -0.96
C LEU A 28 -9.03 -6.16 -0.28
N ALA A 29 -8.14 -6.42 0.66
CA ALA A 29 -8.13 -7.65 1.43
C ALA A 29 -7.98 -7.34 2.92
N SER A 30 -8.73 -8.06 3.75
CA SER A 30 -8.64 -7.93 5.22
C SER A 30 -8.68 -9.29 5.91
N ASP A 31 -8.22 -9.33 7.15
CA ASP A 31 -8.74 -10.29 8.12
C ASP A 31 -10.01 -9.74 8.79
N GLU A 32 -10.43 -10.29 9.90
CA GLU A 32 -11.64 -9.84 10.61
C GLU A 32 -11.51 -8.42 11.18
N VAL A 33 -10.27 -7.94 11.41
CA VAL A 33 -10.00 -6.72 12.20
C VAL A 33 -9.37 -5.62 11.36
N ALA A 34 -8.47 -5.96 10.42
CA ALA A 34 -7.60 -5.00 9.75
C ALA A 34 -7.44 -5.29 8.26
N LEU A 35 -7.21 -4.24 7.49
CA LEU A 35 -6.79 -4.32 6.10
C LEU A 35 -5.37 -4.91 6.03
N VAL A 36 -5.20 -5.95 5.23
CA VAL A 36 -3.91 -6.63 5.00
C VAL A 36 -3.42 -6.47 3.57
N GLY A 37 -4.26 -5.92 2.70
CA GLY A 37 -3.93 -5.69 1.30
C GLY A 37 -4.81 -4.66 0.62
N ALA A 38 -4.21 -3.85 -0.24
CA ALA A 38 -4.88 -2.97 -1.19
C ALA A 38 -3.97 -2.87 -2.43
N TRP A 39 -4.35 -3.51 -3.51
CA TRP A 39 -3.53 -3.62 -4.71
C TRP A 39 -4.30 -3.21 -5.95
N TRP A 40 -3.63 -2.55 -6.87
CA TRP A 40 -4.12 -2.39 -8.23
C TRP A 40 -4.18 -3.76 -8.91
N THR A 41 -5.22 -4.03 -9.67
CA THR A 41 -5.33 -5.26 -10.47
C THR A 41 -4.12 -5.36 -11.41
N GLY A 42 -3.44 -6.50 -11.37
CA GLY A 42 -2.26 -6.76 -12.21
C GLY A 42 -0.95 -6.13 -11.72
N GLN A 43 -0.95 -5.42 -10.57
CA GLN A 43 0.30 -4.84 -10.07
C GLN A 43 1.33 -5.92 -9.68
N LYS A 44 2.60 -5.51 -9.69
CA LYS A 44 3.68 -6.34 -9.15
C LYS A 44 3.45 -6.64 -7.66
N HIS A 45 3.69 -7.89 -7.25
CA HIS A 45 3.43 -8.39 -5.88
C HIS A 45 1.96 -8.41 -5.45
N PHE A 46 1.02 -8.40 -6.41
CA PHE A 46 -0.40 -8.55 -6.14
C PHE A 46 -0.69 -9.75 -5.23
N GLY A 47 -1.55 -9.57 -4.24
CA GLY A 47 -2.01 -10.62 -3.33
C GLY A 47 -0.91 -11.21 -2.43
N SER A 48 0.22 -10.52 -2.24
CA SER A 48 1.39 -11.06 -1.51
C SER A 48 1.06 -11.53 -0.10
N THR A 49 0.11 -10.88 0.59
CA THR A 49 -0.26 -11.19 1.99
C THR A 49 -1.37 -12.24 2.12
N ILE A 50 -1.97 -12.68 1.02
CA ILE A 50 -3.10 -13.63 1.03
C ILE A 50 -2.80 -14.96 0.36
N LYS A 51 -1.58 -15.17 -0.17
CA LYS A 51 -1.20 -16.36 -0.95
C LYS A 51 -1.37 -17.69 -0.20
N GLN A 52 -1.20 -17.68 1.11
CA GLN A 52 -1.29 -18.87 1.95
C GLN A 52 -2.58 -18.91 2.79
N CYS A 53 -3.56 -18.09 2.43
CA CYS A 53 -4.81 -17.95 3.14
C CYS A 53 -5.96 -18.61 2.38
N ARG A 54 -7.05 -18.92 3.07
CA ARG A 54 -8.34 -19.17 2.47
C ARG A 54 -8.96 -17.82 2.11
N VAL A 55 -9.22 -17.60 0.85
CA VAL A 55 -9.80 -16.35 0.35
C VAL A 55 -11.31 -16.51 0.20
N GLU A 56 -12.04 -15.58 0.78
CA GLU A 56 -13.49 -15.48 0.67
C GLU A 56 -13.89 -14.11 0.12
N HIS A 57 -14.91 -14.08 -0.72
CA HIS A 57 -15.45 -12.83 -1.25
C HIS A 57 -16.48 -12.27 -0.27
N GLY A 58 -16.29 -11.01 0.12
CA GLY A 58 -17.16 -10.33 1.05
C GLY A 58 -16.54 -9.08 1.63
N SER A 59 -17.25 -8.44 2.54
CA SER A 59 -16.80 -7.23 3.20
C SER A 59 -16.62 -7.44 4.70
N THR A 60 -15.73 -6.63 5.28
CA THR A 60 -15.50 -6.51 6.72
C THR A 60 -15.53 -5.05 7.11
N ALA A 61 -15.59 -4.75 8.38
CA ALA A 61 -15.50 -3.36 8.86
C ALA A 61 -14.21 -2.65 8.38
N ALA A 62 -13.10 -3.40 8.27
CA ALA A 62 -11.83 -2.87 7.77
C ALA A 62 -11.88 -2.54 6.26
N ILE A 63 -12.51 -3.41 5.45
CA ILE A 63 -12.71 -3.15 4.01
C ILE A 63 -13.62 -1.94 3.82
N GLU A 64 -14.72 -1.84 4.56
CA GLU A 64 -15.62 -0.69 4.47
C GLU A 64 -14.95 0.62 4.92
N ALA A 65 -14.10 0.58 5.93
CA ALA A 65 -13.30 1.73 6.33
C ALA A 65 -12.30 2.15 5.23
N ALA A 66 -11.64 1.18 4.60
CA ALA A 66 -10.74 1.44 3.49
C ALA A 66 -11.48 2.02 2.27
N ARG A 67 -12.69 1.53 1.95
CA ARG A 67 -13.53 2.07 0.87
C ARG A 67 -13.88 3.53 1.13
N ARG A 68 -14.38 3.86 2.32
CA ARG A 68 -14.71 5.27 2.68
C ARG A 68 -13.48 6.16 2.58
N TRP A 69 -12.33 5.68 3.01
CA TRP A 69 -11.06 6.39 2.89
C TRP A 69 -10.70 6.66 1.43
N LEU A 70 -10.83 5.65 0.57
CA LEU A 70 -10.55 5.77 -0.88
C LEU A 70 -11.58 6.67 -1.57
N ASP A 71 -12.87 6.60 -1.21
CA ASP A 71 -13.92 7.47 -1.74
C ASP A 71 -13.61 8.94 -1.43
N GLU A 72 -13.20 9.24 -0.19
CA GLU A 72 -12.78 10.58 0.20
C GLU A 72 -11.54 11.02 -0.58
N TYR A 73 -10.51 10.16 -0.67
CA TYR A 73 -9.27 10.45 -1.38
C TYR A 73 -9.51 10.75 -2.86
N PHE A 74 -10.24 9.87 -3.58
CA PHE A 74 -10.54 10.05 -4.99
C PHE A 74 -11.59 11.14 -5.25
N GLY A 75 -12.45 11.41 -4.31
CA GLY A 75 -13.32 12.59 -4.29
C GLY A 75 -12.56 13.89 -4.09
N GLY A 76 -11.27 13.80 -3.84
CA GLY A 76 -10.33 14.88 -3.69
C GLY A 76 -10.28 15.45 -2.29
N GLY A 77 -10.68 14.70 -1.28
CA GLY A 77 -10.39 14.96 0.11
C GLY A 77 -8.97 14.58 0.49
N GLU A 78 -8.61 14.93 1.71
CA GLU A 78 -7.38 14.50 2.38
C GLU A 78 -7.77 13.69 3.62
N PRO A 79 -8.00 12.37 3.48
CA PRO A 79 -8.41 11.55 4.60
C PRO A 79 -7.33 11.56 5.70
N ARG A 80 -7.73 11.91 6.92
CA ARG A 80 -6.79 12.07 8.04
C ARG A 80 -6.57 10.81 8.85
N GLU A 81 -7.62 10.00 8.99
CA GLU A 81 -7.59 8.77 9.78
C GLU A 81 -7.41 7.57 8.87
N LEU A 82 -6.35 6.81 9.09
CA LEU A 82 -6.12 5.56 8.36
C LEU A 82 -7.14 4.51 8.80
N PRO A 83 -7.64 3.67 7.87
CA PRO A 83 -8.39 2.49 8.26
C PRO A 83 -7.51 1.56 9.11
N PRO A 84 -8.08 0.64 9.88
CA PRO A 84 -7.28 -0.36 10.59
C PRO A 84 -6.41 -1.15 9.59
N ILE A 85 -5.08 -1.09 9.75
CA ILE A 85 -4.11 -1.73 8.87
C ILE A 85 -3.25 -2.69 9.68
N ARG A 86 -2.98 -3.89 9.12
CA ARG A 86 -1.98 -4.81 9.61
C ARG A 86 -0.92 -5.02 8.53
N LEU A 87 0.32 -4.74 8.90
CA LEU A 87 1.48 -4.92 8.04
C LEU A 87 2.31 -6.10 8.53
N GLU A 88 2.62 -7.01 7.62
CA GLU A 88 3.50 -8.16 7.87
C GLU A 88 4.70 -8.07 6.92
N GLY A 89 5.90 -8.14 7.47
CA GLY A 89 7.12 -8.01 6.68
C GLY A 89 8.38 -8.10 7.54
N SER A 90 9.54 -8.01 6.88
CA SER A 90 10.80 -7.89 7.60
C SER A 90 10.86 -6.59 8.41
N PRO A 91 11.66 -6.53 9.50
CA PRO A 91 11.83 -5.29 10.27
C PRO A 91 12.21 -4.09 9.41
N PHE A 92 13.04 -4.29 8.39
CA PHE A 92 13.40 -3.25 7.44
C PHE A 92 12.21 -2.78 6.58
N ALA A 93 11.41 -3.72 6.07
CA ALA A 93 10.22 -3.37 5.27
C ALA A 93 9.19 -2.59 6.11
N LEU A 94 8.95 -3.04 7.35
CA LEU A 94 8.05 -2.34 8.29
C LEU A 94 8.53 -0.93 8.60
N ALA A 95 9.86 -0.73 8.79
CA ALA A 95 10.44 0.59 8.99
C ALA A 95 10.24 1.50 7.75
N VAL A 96 10.45 0.95 6.54
CA VAL A 96 10.20 1.70 5.30
C VAL A 96 8.73 2.09 5.19
N TRP A 97 7.80 1.16 5.42
CA TRP A 97 6.36 1.43 5.31
C TRP A 97 5.87 2.40 6.39
N ALA A 98 6.47 2.40 7.57
CA ALA A 98 6.22 3.42 8.59
C ALA A 98 6.65 4.83 8.13
N GLU A 99 7.77 4.95 7.40
CA GLU A 99 8.18 6.23 6.80
C GLU A 99 7.23 6.67 5.67
N LEU A 100 6.65 5.73 4.91
CA LEU A 100 5.63 6.08 3.90
C LEU A 100 4.43 6.79 4.52
N GLY A 101 3.93 6.28 5.66
CA GLY A 101 2.79 6.85 6.36
C GLY A 101 3.00 8.28 6.88
N LYS A 102 4.26 8.75 6.94
CA LYS A 102 4.60 10.11 7.37
C LYS A 102 4.66 11.13 6.22
N ILE A 103 4.57 10.67 4.96
CA ILE A 103 4.64 11.58 3.81
C ILE A 103 3.28 12.26 3.64
N ALA A 104 3.24 13.58 3.83
CA ALA A 104 2.00 14.34 3.74
C ALA A 104 1.37 14.29 2.34
N TYR A 105 0.08 14.55 2.28
CA TYR A 105 -0.68 14.63 1.02
C TYR A 105 -0.07 15.71 0.11
N GLY A 106 0.18 15.33 -1.15
CA GLY A 106 0.77 16.20 -2.18
C GLY A 106 2.27 16.50 -2.01
N ASP A 107 2.92 15.95 -0.97
CA ASP A 107 4.38 16.02 -0.82
C ASP A 107 5.05 14.80 -1.46
N THR A 108 6.32 14.95 -1.76
CA THR A 108 7.15 13.85 -2.26
C THR A 108 8.44 13.75 -1.48
N VAL A 109 8.98 12.54 -1.36
CA VAL A 109 10.23 12.25 -0.67
C VAL A 109 11.06 11.33 -1.55
N SER A 110 12.38 11.53 -1.57
CA SER A 110 13.27 10.63 -2.32
C SER A 110 13.55 9.32 -1.57
N TYR A 111 13.87 8.26 -2.32
CA TYR A 111 14.35 7.00 -1.73
C TYR A 111 15.57 7.21 -0.84
N GLY A 112 16.44 8.17 -1.19
CA GLY A 112 17.64 8.50 -0.40
C GLY A 112 17.31 9.13 0.94
N GLU A 113 16.33 10.03 1.00
CA GLU A 113 15.87 10.63 2.25
C GLU A 113 15.28 9.60 3.20
N ILE A 114 14.43 8.67 2.69
CA ILE A 114 13.91 7.56 3.50
C ILE A 114 15.06 6.69 4.02
N ALA A 115 16.03 6.35 3.16
CA ALA A 115 17.21 5.58 3.55
C ALA A 115 18.00 6.28 4.67
N SER A 116 18.19 7.59 4.58
CA SER A 116 18.87 8.39 5.61
C SER A 116 18.09 8.37 6.93
N ARG A 117 16.78 8.56 6.91
CA ARG A 117 15.94 8.55 8.12
C ARG A 117 16.02 7.19 8.84
N ILE A 118 15.89 6.09 8.09
CA ILE A 118 15.99 4.74 8.64
C ILE A 118 17.41 4.47 9.14
N GLY A 119 18.43 4.93 8.42
CA GLY A 119 19.83 4.80 8.81
C GLY A 119 20.14 5.46 10.15
N VAL A 120 19.62 6.65 10.40
CA VAL A 120 19.74 7.34 11.70
C VAL A 120 19.06 6.54 12.81
N GLN A 121 17.87 5.99 12.57
CA GLN A 121 17.11 5.22 13.57
C GLN A 121 17.77 3.88 13.91
N SER A 122 18.35 3.20 12.92
CA SER A 122 18.93 1.86 13.07
C SER A 122 20.42 1.87 13.43
N GLY A 123 21.08 3.02 13.35
CA GLY A 123 22.53 3.14 13.49
C GLY A 123 23.32 2.48 12.33
N ARG A 124 22.68 2.20 11.20
CA ARG A 124 23.26 1.53 10.03
C ARG A 124 23.06 2.37 8.78
N ARG A 125 24.01 2.25 7.83
CA ARG A 125 23.85 2.89 6.52
C ARG A 125 22.90 2.08 5.66
N GLU A 126 21.76 2.67 5.32
CA GLU A 126 20.78 2.07 4.42
C GLU A 126 20.93 2.63 3.00
N SER A 127 20.56 1.84 1.99
CA SER A 127 20.68 2.25 0.59
C SER A 127 19.31 2.60 0.00
N ALA A 128 19.27 3.63 -0.85
CA ALA A 128 18.08 3.99 -1.62
C ALA A 128 17.53 2.81 -2.46
N ARG A 129 18.42 1.91 -2.94
CA ARG A 129 18.03 0.70 -3.68
C ARG A 129 17.27 -0.30 -2.80
N ALA A 130 17.74 -0.53 -1.56
CA ALA A 130 17.06 -1.40 -0.61
C ALA A 130 15.68 -0.84 -0.23
N VAL A 131 15.61 0.48 0.03
CA VAL A 131 14.36 1.19 0.26
C VAL A 131 13.42 1.04 -0.93
N GLY A 132 13.90 1.24 -2.16
CA GLY A 132 13.10 1.05 -3.38
C GLY A 132 12.51 -0.35 -3.50
N GLY A 133 13.28 -1.38 -3.10
CA GLY A 133 12.78 -2.75 -3.02
C GLY A 133 11.65 -2.94 -2.02
N ALA A 134 11.73 -2.32 -0.85
CA ALA A 134 10.69 -2.39 0.19
C ALA A 134 9.45 -1.54 -0.19
N VAL A 135 9.66 -0.34 -0.74
CA VAL A 135 8.58 0.53 -1.27
C VAL A 135 7.79 -0.20 -2.35
N GLY A 136 8.46 -0.90 -3.28
CA GLY A 136 7.81 -1.66 -4.34
C GLY A 136 7.02 -2.88 -3.85
N ARG A 137 7.23 -3.33 -2.61
CA ARG A 137 6.49 -4.42 -1.96
C ARG A 137 5.41 -3.94 -0.99
N ASN A 138 5.14 -2.63 -0.94
CA ASN A 138 4.06 -2.10 -0.12
C ASN A 138 2.74 -2.85 -0.39
N PRO A 139 2.15 -3.51 0.62
CA PRO A 139 0.92 -4.27 0.42
C PRO A 139 -0.35 -3.40 0.42
N ILE A 140 -0.25 -2.12 0.81
CA ILE A 140 -1.40 -1.22 0.98
C ILE A 140 -1.23 0.00 0.07
N SER A 141 -1.40 -0.21 -1.24
CA SER A 141 -1.26 0.85 -2.25
C SER A 141 -2.24 2.01 -2.00
N VAL A 142 -1.85 3.22 -2.32
CA VAL A 142 -2.57 4.50 -2.13
C VAL A 142 -2.63 4.92 -0.67
N ILE A 143 -3.25 4.13 0.21
CA ILE A 143 -3.42 4.42 1.63
C ILE A 143 -2.06 4.58 2.34
N LEU A 144 -1.10 3.67 2.05
CA LEU A 144 0.31 3.93 2.32
C LEU A 144 0.96 4.48 1.05
N PRO A 145 1.34 5.76 1.02
CA PRO A 145 1.55 6.51 -0.22
C PRO A 145 2.92 6.25 -0.87
N CYS A 146 3.18 5.00 -1.29
CA CYS A 146 4.40 4.65 -2.01
C CYS A 146 4.54 5.38 -3.37
N HIS A 147 3.44 5.91 -3.93
CA HIS A 147 3.47 6.77 -5.11
C HIS A 147 4.14 8.13 -4.86
N ARG A 148 4.21 8.61 -3.61
CA ARG A 148 4.91 9.85 -3.21
C ARG A 148 6.43 9.70 -3.12
N VAL A 149 6.97 8.49 -3.32
CA VAL A 149 8.44 8.28 -3.31
C VAL A 149 8.99 8.39 -4.71
N ILE A 150 9.99 9.28 -4.90
CA ILE A 150 10.56 9.64 -6.21
C ILE A 150 12.09 9.48 -6.23
N GLY A 151 12.71 9.64 -7.38
CA GLY A 151 14.17 9.72 -7.51
C GLY A 151 14.73 10.99 -6.85
N SER A 152 16.00 10.96 -6.47
CA SER A 152 16.69 12.12 -5.90
C SER A 152 16.84 13.29 -6.89
N ASP A 153 16.72 13.01 -8.19
CA ASP A 153 16.71 13.98 -9.27
C ASP A 153 15.28 14.49 -9.62
N GLY A 154 14.29 14.15 -8.78
CA GLY A 154 12.89 14.50 -8.99
C GLY A 154 12.16 13.63 -10.03
N ARG A 155 12.83 12.69 -10.70
CA ARG A 155 12.21 11.82 -11.68
C ARG A 155 11.27 10.83 -11.04
N LEU A 156 10.15 10.57 -11.70
CA LEU A 156 9.26 9.50 -11.35
C LEU A 156 9.93 8.17 -11.71
N THR A 157 10.20 7.38 -10.71
CA THR A 157 10.77 6.04 -10.85
C THR A 157 9.79 5.01 -10.33
N GLY A 158 9.86 3.82 -10.86
CA GLY A 158 9.11 2.60 -10.55
C GLY A 158 7.91 2.71 -9.59
N TYR A 159 6.81 2.10 -9.98
CA TYR A 159 5.63 1.93 -9.13
C TYR A 159 5.04 0.54 -9.38
N ALA A 160 4.61 -0.15 -8.33
CA ALA A 160 4.08 -1.51 -8.47
C ALA A 160 2.83 -1.55 -9.36
N GLY A 161 1.97 -0.54 -9.28
CA GLY A 161 0.77 -0.39 -10.10
C GLY A 161 1.00 0.22 -11.49
N GLY A 162 2.26 0.52 -11.87
CA GLY A 162 2.58 1.15 -13.15
C GLY A 162 2.71 2.68 -13.09
N MET A 163 3.45 3.22 -14.02
CA MET A 163 3.80 4.66 -14.02
C MET A 163 2.61 5.56 -14.31
N GLU A 164 1.65 5.10 -15.09
CA GLU A 164 0.42 5.84 -15.41
C GLU A 164 -0.39 6.11 -14.14
N ILE A 165 -0.59 5.08 -13.32
CA ILE A 165 -1.30 5.21 -12.03
C ILE A 165 -0.52 6.13 -11.08
N LYS A 166 0.80 5.98 -10.99
CA LYS A 166 1.63 6.86 -10.14
C LYS A 166 1.47 8.33 -10.55
N THR A 167 1.54 8.61 -11.84
CA THR A 167 1.39 9.95 -12.38
C THR A 167 0.00 10.52 -12.10
N ALA A 168 -1.05 9.70 -12.29
CA ALA A 168 -2.43 10.12 -12.01
C ALA A 168 -2.64 10.45 -10.53
N LEU A 169 -2.12 9.62 -9.59
CA LEU A 169 -2.20 9.88 -8.16
C LEU A 169 -1.50 11.19 -7.77
N LEU A 170 -0.27 11.39 -8.24
CA LEU A 170 0.48 12.62 -7.96
C LEU A 170 -0.19 13.86 -8.57
N SER A 171 -0.79 13.74 -9.75
CA SER A 171 -1.52 14.83 -10.38
C SER A 171 -2.80 15.16 -9.61
N LEU A 172 -3.54 14.16 -9.13
CA LEU A 172 -4.71 14.34 -8.28
C LEU A 172 -4.36 15.15 -7.03
N GLU A 173 -3.26 14.78 -6.37
CA GLU A 173 -2.82 15.44 -5.14
C GLU A 173 -2.33 16.88 -5.37
N LYS A 174 -1.60 17.14 -6.46
CA LYS A 174 -1.12 18.49 -6.82
C LYS A 174 -2.27 19.43 -7.17
N ALA A 175 -3.24 18.98 -7.96
CA ALA A 175 -4.40 19.79 -8.36
C ALA A 175 -5.16 20.35 -7.15
N LYS A 176 -5.12 19.64 -6.02
CA LYS A 176 -5.77 20.06 -4.77
C LYS A 176 -4.95 21.06 -3.95
N LYS A 177 -3.61 20.97 -3.99
CA LYS A 177 -2.76 21.95 -3.30
C LYS A 177 -2.73 23.32 -4.01
N GLY A 178 -3.34 23.44 -5.19
CA GLY A 178 -3.35 24.71 -5.94
C GLY A 178 -1.99 25.10 -6.50
N ILE A 179 -1.12 24.10 -6.77
CA ILE A 179 0.22 24.26 -7.34
C ILE A 179 0.22 23.77 -8.79
#